data_6cc083390f6107427c2594982d7b39e7
#
_entry.id   6cc083390f6107427c2594982d7b39e7
#
_cell.length_a   1.000
_cell.length_b   1.000
_cell.length_c   1.000
_cell.angle_alpha   90.00
_cell.angle_beta   90.00
_cell.angle_gamma   90.00
#
_symmetry.space_group_name_H-M   'P 1'
#
loop_
_entity.id
_entity.type
_entity.pdbx_description
1 polymer ?
#
loop_
_entity_poly.entity_id
_entity_poly.type
_entity_poly.pdbx_seq_one_letter_code
_entity_poly.pdbx_strand_id
1 'polypeptide(L)'
;MPFKSFAALVMVLFSLLLTAGCAVNPVTGQQQLMLLSEQDEFTLGNQTDQAVTDQYGVYLDDGLQNYLQKMGRSMAGISHRPGLPWQFKVMDSPVVNAFAAPGGYIYVTRGLLAAVNNEAEL
;
A
#
# COMPACT_ATOMS: atom_id res chain seq x y z
N MET A 1 13.53 -11.79 49.86
CA MET A 1 12.14 -12.02 49.39
C MET A 1 11.70 -11.16 48.19
N PRO A 2 12.10 -9.91 48.07
CA PRO A 2 11.66 -9.10 46.89
C PRO A 2 12.25 -9.56 45.55
N PHE A 3 13.41 -10.22 45.56
CA PHE A 3 14.11 -10.62 44.34
C PHE A 3 13.38 -11.69 43.50
N LYS A 4 12.69 -12.63 44.15
CA LYS A 4 11.90 -13.68 43.44
C LYS A 4 10.65 -13.11 42.80
N SER A 5 10.01 -12.11 43.41
CA SER A 5 8.83 -11.43 42.87
C SER A 5 9.21 -10.53 41.70
N PHE A 6 10.37 -9.89 41.76
CA PHE A 6 10.89 -9.06 40.65
C PHE A 6 11.24 -9.93 39.42
N ALA A 7 11.90 -11.08 39.64
CA ALA A 7 12.20 -12.00 38.54
C ALA A 7 10.93 -12.57 37.90
N ALA A 8 9.90 -12.88 38.68
CA ALA A 8 8.60 -13.34 38.14
C ALA A 8 7.89 -12.22 37.33
N LEU A 9 7.94 -10.98 37.82
CA LEU A 9 7.37 -9.84 37.09
C LEU A 9 8.08 -9.59 35.76
N VAL A 10 9.40 -9.66 35.72
CA VAL A 10 10.20 -9.51 34.51
C VAL A 10 9.90 -10.64 33.51
N MET A 11 9.73 -11.88 34.00
CA MET A 11 9.40 -13.03 33.16
C MET A 11 8.00 -12.92 32.55
N VAL A 12 7.02 -12.41 33.28
CA VAL A 12 5.66 -12.14 32.79
C VAL A 12 5.67 -11.00 31.76
N LEU A 13 6.41 -9.93 32.02
CA LEU A 13 6.56 -8.82 31.07
C LEU A 13 7.25 -9.27 29.77
N PHE A 14 8.27 -10.14 29.88
CA PHE A 14 8.97 -10.67 28.72
C PHE A 14 8.10 -11.64 27.90
N SER A 15 7.23 -12.42 28.55
CA SER A 15 6.28 -13.31 27.85
C SER A 15 5.15 -12.55 27.14
N LEU A 16 4.76 -11.37 27.64
CA LEU A 16 3.78 -10.50 26.96
C LEU A 16 4.35 -9.83 25.69
N LEU A 17 5.66 -9.63 25.62
CA LEU A 17 6.33 -9.07 24.44
C LEU A 17 6.43 -10.05 23.26
N LEU A 18 6.19 -11.34 23.49
CA LEU A 18 6.27 -12.39 22.46
C LEU A 18 4.96 -12.59 21.68
N THR A 19 3.91 -11.84 21.97
CA THR A 19 2.66 -11.86 21.19
C THR A 19 2.67 -10.93 19.99
N ALA A 20 3.86 -10.61 19.46
CA ALA A 20 3.99 -9.86 18.20
C ALA A 20 3.30 -10.64 17.07
N GLY A 21 2.25 -10.05 16.54
CA GLY A 21 1.36 -10.69 15.59
C GLY A 21 2.08 -11.17 14.32
N CYS A 22 2.11 -12.49 14.14
CA CYS A 22 2.46 -13.08 12.85
C CYS A 22 1.24 -12.96 11.93
N ALA A 23 1.37 -12.25 10.80
CA ALA A 23 0.39 -12.26 9.74
C ALA A 23 0.81 -13.21 8.61
N VAL A 24 -0.16 -13.76 7.90
CA VAL A 24 0.12 -14.62 6.75
C VAL A 24 0.45 -13.76 5.54
N ASN A 25 1.62 -13.97 4.95
CA ASN A 25 2.00 -13.31 3.70
C ASN A 25 1.07 -13.80 2.57
N PRO A 26 0.30 -12.92 1.91
CA PRO A 26 -0.66 -13.31 0.88
C PRO A 26 -0.01 -13.88 -0.39
N VAL A 27 1.29 -13.67 -0.60
CA VAL A 27 2.03 -14.18 -1.77
C VAL A 27 2.61 -15.56 -1.51
N THR A 28 3.20 -15.77 -0.33
CA THR A 28 3.93 -17.02 -0.01
C THR A 28 3.11 -17.98 0.86
N GLY A 29 2.00 -17.52 1.47
CA GLY A 29 1.21 -18.28 2.43
C GLY A 29 1.92 -18.54 3.76
N GLN A 30 3.11 -18.00 3.97
CA GLN A 30 3.90 -18.19 5.18
C GLN A 30 3.61 -17.13 6.23
N GLN A 31 3.70 -17.50 7.49
CA GLN A 31 3.64 -16.55 8.59
C GLN A 31 4.90 -15.70 8.61
N GLN A 32 4.73 -14.39 8.56
CA GLN A 32 5.81 -13.41 8.63
C GLN A 32 5.51 -12.39 9.73
N LEU A 33 6.57 -11.84 10.32
CA LEU A 33 6.46 -10.71 11.24
C LEU A 33 6.05 -9.47 10.43
N MET A 34 4.81 -9.01 10.62
CA MET A 34 4.32 -7.77 10.01
C MET A 34 4.41 -6.64 11.04
N LEU A 35 5.21 -5.63 10.73
CA LEU A 35 5.41 -4.46 11.59
C LEU A 35 4.27 -3.45 11.48
N LEU A 36 3.46 -3.54 10.41
CA LEU A 36 2.29 -2.69 10.17
C LEU A 36 1.04 -3.55 10.14
N SER A 37 0.02 -3.14 10.88
CA SER A 37 -1.33 -3.70 10.75
C SER A 37 -1.98 -3.22 9.44
N GLU A 38 -3.05 -3.88 8.99
CA GLU A 38 -3.82 -3.40 7.83
C GLU A 38 -4.36 -1.98 8.04
N GLN A 39 -4.78 -1.68 9.27
CA GLN A 39 -5.26 -0.34 9.63
C GLN A 39 -4.18 0.72 9.54
N ASP A 40 -2.95 0.39 9.96
CA ASP A 40 -1.80 1.29 9.82
C ASP A 40 -1.42 1.49 8.35
N GLU A 41 -1.50 0.42 7.55
CA GLU A 41 -1.28 0.48 6.09
C GLU A 41 -2.26 1.45 5.42
N PHE A 42 -3.56 1.38 5.76
CA PHE A 42 -4.56 2.29 5.22
C PHE A 42 -4.35 3.73 5.68
N THR A 43 -4.02 3.93 6.94
CA THR A 43 -3.77 5.26 7.49
C THR A 43 -2.57 5.91 6.79
N LEU A 44 -1.48 5.17 6.65
CA LEU A 44 -0.30 5.63 5.94
C LEU A 44 -0.58 5.88 4.46
N GLY A 45 -1.37 5.01 3.83
CA GLY A 45 -1.80 5.15 2.44
C GLY A 45 -2.56 6.44 2.19
N ASN A 46 -3.55 6.75 3.02
CA ASN A 46 -4.33 7.98 2.92
C ASN A 46 -3.47 9.24 3.11
N GLN A 47 -2.55 9.24 4.08
CA GLN A 47 -1.62 10.35 4.30
C GLN A 47 -0.67 10.54 3.11
N THR A 48 -0.16 9.44 2.57
CA THR A 48 0.71 9.46 1.40
C THR A 48 -0.03 9.94 0.16
N ASP A 49 -1.27 9.49 -0.05
CA ASP A 49 -2.13 9.91 -1.16
C ASP A 49 -2.36 11.43 -1.16
N GLN A 50 -2.63 11.99 0.01
CA GLN A 50 -2.78 13.44 0.14
C GLN A 50 -1.48 14.17 -0.22
N ALA A 51 -0.35 13.74 0.31
CA ALA A 51 0.95 14.35 0.03
C ALA A 51 1.33 14.25 -1.46
N VAL A 52 1.07 13.10 -2.09
CA VAL A 52 1.30 12.89 -3.52
C VAL A 52 0.39 13.80 -4.36
N THR A 53 -0.87 13.90 -4.01
CA THR A 53 -1.83 14.76 -4.70
C THR A 53 -1.44 16.24 -4.59
N ASP A 54 -1.01 16.67 -3.42
CA ASP A 54 -0.56 18.05 -3.18
C ASP A 54 0.73 18.37 -3.95
N GLN A 55 1.63 17.38 -4.08
CA GLN A 55 2.94 17.56 -4.74
C GLN A 55 2.84 17.54 -6.28
N TYR A 56 2.10 16.60 -6.84
CA TYR A 56 2.07 16.37 -8.29
C TYR A 56 0.82 16.93 -8.98
N GLY A 57 -0.27 17.13 -8.24
CA GLY A 57 -1.58 17.40 -8.80
C GLY A 57 -2.22 16.18 -9.47
N VAL A 58 -3.54 16.13 -9.49
CA VAL A 58 -4.29 15.15 -10.27
C VAL A 58 -4.51 15.69 -11.67
N TYR A 59 -4.23 14.89 -12.70
CA TYR A 59 -4.49 15.28 -14.07
C TYR A 59 -6.01 15.36 -14.32
N LEU A 60 -6.48 16.54 -14.75
CA LEU A 60 -7.90 16.85 -14.91
C LEU A 60 -8.45 16.35 -16.24
N ASP A 61 -8.55 15.04 -16.38
CA ASP A 61 -9.18 14.34 -17.50
C ASP A 61 -9.95 13.13 -16.95
N ASP A 62 -11.25 13.28 -16.76
CA ASP A 62 -12.11 12.24 -16.18
C ASP A 62 -12.14 10.97 -17.04
N GLY A 63 -12.05 11.10 -18.36
CA GLY A 63 -12.01 9.96 -19.28
C GLY A 63 -10.76 9.11 -19.05
N LEU A 64 -9.61 9.76 -18.94
CA LEU A 64 -8.33 9.11 -18.71
C LEU A 64 -8.24 8.52 -17.29
N GLN A 65 -8.72 9.24 -16.27
CA GLN A 65 -8.81 8.73 -14.90
C GLN A 65 -9.65 7.45 -14.83
N ASN A 66 -10.85 7.47 -15.42
CA ASN A 66 -11.76 6.33 -15.46
C ASN A 66 -11.17 5.14 -16.23
N TYR A 67 -10.50 5.40 -17.34
CA TYR A 67 -9.82 4.39 -18.13
C TYR A 67 -8.74 3.67 -17.33
N LEU A 68 -7.81 4.42 -16.70
CA LEU A 68 -6.75 3.87 -15.86
C LEU A 68 -7.32 3.09 -14.66
N GLN A 69 -8.34 3.63 -14.01
CA GLN A 69 -9.00 2.99 -12.87
C GLN A 69 -9.65 1.66 -13.26
N LYS A 70 -10.35 1.61 -14.41
CA LYS A 70 -10.99 0.38 -14.91
C LYS A 70 -9.96 -0.70 -15.24
N MET A 71 -8.93 -0.33 -15.98
CA MET A 71 -7.84 -1.24 -16.37
C MET A 71 -7.10 -1.77 -15.13
N GLY A 72 -6.70 -0.87 -14.23
CA GLY A 72 -6.00 -1.22 -13.00
C GLY A 72 -6.82 -2.15 -12.10
N ARG A 73 -8.12 -1.91 -11.95
CA ARG A 73 -9.01 -2.79 -11.17
C ARG A 73 -9.13 -4.18 -11.76
N SER A 74 -9.13 -4.32 -13.09
CA SER A 74 -9.16 -5.65 -13.71
C SER A 74 -7.91 -6.47 -13.39
N MET A 75 -6.74 -5.82 -13.36
CA MET A 75 -5.48 -6.46 -12.94
C MET A 75 -5.46 -6.74 -11.43
N ALA A 76 -5.94 -5.80 -10.62
CA ALA A 76 -6.00 -5.95 -9.16
C ALA A 76 -6.88 -7.15 -8.75
N GLY A 77 -7.95 -7.43 -9.49
CA GLY A 77 -8.86 -8.55 -9.24
C GLY A 77 -8.20 -9.93 -9.32
N ILE A 78 -7.12 -10.05 -10.08
CA ILE A 78 -6.34 -11.29 -10.21
C ILE A 78 -5.00 -11.24 -9.46
N SER A 79 -4.78 -10.19 -8.66
CA SER A 79 -3.60 -10.02 -7.82
C SER A 79 -3.65 -10.88 -6.56
N HIS A 80 -2.55 -10.93 -5.81
CA HIS A 80 -2.49 -11.61 -4.52
C HIS A 80 -3.31 -10.94 -3.41
N ARG A 81 -3.76 -9.70 -3.61
CA ARG A 81 -4.58 -8.93 -2.65
C ARG A 81 -5.79 -8.28 -3.34
N PRO A 82 -6.72 -9.07 -3.93
CA PRO A 82 -7.85 -8.51 -4.69
C PRO A 82 -8.84 -7.71 -3.82
N GLY A 83 -8.83 -7.94 -2.51
CA GLY A 83 -9.70 -7.26 -1.54
C GLY A 83 -9.24 -5.86 -1.11
N LEU A 84 -8.04 -5.40 -1.53
CA LEU A 84 -7.62 -4.02 -1.25
C LEU A 84 -8.49 -3.00 -2.00
N PRO A 85 -8.74 -1.82 -1.42
CA PRO A 85 -9.46 -0.72 -2.08
C PRO A 85 -8.55 -0.01 -3.10
N TRP A 86 -8.15 -0.72 -4.14
CA TRP A 86 -7.22 -0.25 -5.15
C TRP A 86 -7.66 1.07 -5.79
N GLN A 87 -6.75 2.04 -5.81
CA GLN A 87 -6.93 3.37 -6.39
C GLN A 87 -5.83 3.61 -7.42
N PHE A 88 -6.24 3.89 -8.65
CA PHE A 88 -5.33 4.21 -9.74
C PHE A 88 -5.55 5.68 -10.14
N LYS A 89 -4.51 6.48 -10.12
CA LYS A 89 -4.60 7.93 -10.40
C LYS A 89 -3.60 8.37 -11.44
N VAL A 90 -4.06 9.17 -12.40
CA VAL A 90 -3.18 9.90 -13.32
C VAL A 90 -2.76 11.20 -12.67
N MET A 91 -1.45 11.39 -12.55
CA MET A 91 -0.86 12.58 -11.94
C MET A 91 -0.41 13.58 -12.99
N ASP A 92 -0.56 14.88 -12.70
CA ASP A 92 -0.19 15.97 -13.61
C ASP A 92 1.32 16.26 -13.54
N SER A 93 2.11 15.30 -14.03
CA SER A 93 3.56 15.44 -14.15
C SER A 93 4.03 15.02 -15.56
N PRO A 94 4.90 15.79 -16.21
CA PRO A 94 5.47 15.43 -17.51
C PRO A 94 6.58 14.37 -17.41
N VAL A 95 7.05 14.07 -16.20
CA VAL A 95 8.09 13.06 -15.98
C VAL A 95 7.53 11.67 -16.24
N VAL A 96 8.28 10.83 -16.97
CA VAL A 96 7.92 9.43 -17.21
C VAL A 96 8.12 8.63 -15.92
N ASN A 97 7.04 8.35 -15.22
CA ASN A 97 7.09 7.64 -13.95
C ASN A 97 5.77 6.95 -13.58
N ALA A 98 5.86 5.87 -12.81
CA ALA A 98 4.77 5.27 -12.07
C ALA A 98 5.29 4.76 -10.71
N PHE A 99 4.46 4.84 -9.68
CA PHE A 99 4.84 4.41 -8.33
C PHE A 99 3.62 4.02 -7.51
N ALA A 100 3.84 3.32 -6.41
CA ALA A 100 2.81 2.84 -5.51
C ALA A 100 2.98 3.42 -4.11
N ALA A 101 1.87 3.52 -3.39
CA ALA A 101 1.85 3.80 -1.96
C ALA A 101 1.09 2.69 -1.22
N PRO A 102 1.29 2.57 0.11
CA PRO A 102 0.55 1.61 0.94
C PRO A 102 -0.97 1.73 0.77
N GLY A 103 -1.71 0.66 1.07
CA GLY A 103 -3.17 0.67 1.04
C GLY A 103 -3.80 0.55 -0.35
N GLY A 104 -3.00 0.23 -1.39
CA GLY A 104 -3.49 -0.03 -2.75
C GLY A 104 -3.53 1.20 -3.66
N TYR A 105 -2.77 2.24 -3.36
CA TYR A 105 -2.63 3.41 -4.24
C TYR A 105 -1.57 3.20 -5.30
N ILE A 106 -1.95 3.44 -6.56
CA ILE A 106 -1.07 3.38 -7.73
C ILE A 106 -1.17 4.70 -8.49
N TYR A 107 -0.04 5.29 -8.79
CA TYR A 107 0.07 6.56 -9.50
C TYR A 107 0.80 6.38 -10.82
N VAL A 108 0.24 6.95 -11.86
CA VAL A 108 0.82 6.97 -13.20
C VAL A 108 0.86 8.42 -13.67
N THR A 109 2.02 8.88 -14.09
CA THR A 109 2.13 10.26 -14.60
C THR A 109 1.60 10.38 -16.03
N ARG A 110 1.09 11.57 -16.38
CA ARG A 110 0.72 11.86 -17.77
C ARG A 110 1.91 11.72 -18.74
N GLY A 111 3.15 11.94 -18.22
CA GLY A 111 4.36 11.73 -18.99
C GLY A 111 4.58 10.27 -19.37
N LEU A 112 4.30 9.32 -18.45
CA LEU A 112 4.36 7.89 -18.76
C LEU A 112 3.28 7.52 -19.79
N LEU A 113 2.05 7.96 -19.60
CA LEU A 113 0.94 7.68 -20.54
C LEU A 113 1.23 8.20 -21.96
N ALA A 114 1.94 9.31 -22.07
CA ALA A 114 2.35 9.84 -23.38
C ALA A 114 3.53 9.08 -24.00
N ALA A 115 4.27 8.29 -23.21
CA ALA A 115 5.46 7.55 -23.67
C ALA A 115 5.14 6.10 -24.09
N VAL A 116 4.05 5.51 -23.57
CA VAL A 116 3.63 4.14 -23.93
C VAL A 116 2.81 4.13 -25.22
N ASN A 117 2.91 3.06 -26.00
CA ASN A 117 2.23 2.94 -27.30
C ASN A 117 0.92 2.15 -27.23
N ASN A 118 0.73 1.37 -26.20
CA ASN A 118 -0.44 0.50 -26.01
C ASN A 118 -0.64 0.10 -24.55
N GLU A 119 -1.76 -0.57 -24.24
CA GLU A 119 -2.10 -1.03 -22.88
C GLU A 119 -1.10 -2.05 -22.30
N ALA A 120 -0.47 -2.85 -23.15
CA ALA A 120 0.46 -3.87 -22.67
C ALA A 120 1.79 -3.29 -22.15
N GLU A 121 2.09 -2.04 -22.56
CA GLU A 121 3.25 -1.31 -22.06
C GLU A 121 2.95 -0.52 -20.78
N LEU A 122 1.69 -0.25 -20.49
CA LEU A 122 1.23 0.47 -19.31
C LEU A 122 1.03 -0.48 -18.13
#